data_1708af5a1c82f8397e0bbcb69f69c4fa
#
_entry.id   1708af5a1c82f8397e0bbcb69f69c4fa
#
_cell.length_a   1.000
_cell.length_b   1.000
_cell.length_c   1.000
_cell.angle_alpha   90.00
_cell.angle_beta   90.00
_cell.angle_gamma   90.00
#
_symmetry.space_group_name_H-M   'P 1'
#
loop_
_entity.id
_entity.type
_entity.pdbx_description
1 polymer ?
#
loop_
_entity_poly.entity_id
_entity_poly.type
_entity_poly.pdbx_seq_one_letter_code
_entity_poly.pdbx_strand_id
1 'polypeptide(L)'
;FVTLEHVLLALTESPTMVEILQACGVNVQKLKVDLKDYLKKNAPTITDEQLKSYGGFESWNPEFTLACHRLIQRAAIQVKSSGRNQINEGSLLVALFYEQDSHAVYALSQQGLSQFDVVNYLSHGIAKDQDGVQQESTAIQRTDVDGGPIDDSKKSPLESFCTNLNEKAKAGRVDPLIGR
;
A
#
# COMPACT_ATOMS: atom_id res chain seq x y z
N PHE A 1 14.36 8.85 -20.39
CA PHE A 1 14.20 7.71 -19.46
C PHE A 1 13.01 7.94 -18.55
N VAL A 2 12.28 6.86 -18.26
CA VAL A 2 11.23 6.83 -17.24
C VAL A 2 11.86 6.46 -15.90
N THR A 3 11.71 7.32 -14.90
CA THR A 3 12.21 7.12 -13.54
C THR A 3 11.07 6.72 -12.58
N LEU A 4 11.41 6.36 -11.35
CA LEU A 4 10.43 5.99 -10.32
C LEU A 4 9.47 7.13 -9.99
N GLU A 5 9.92 8.38 -10.08
CA GLU A 5 9.10 9.57 -9.88
C GLU A 5 8.03 9.72 -10.96
N HIS A 6 8.34 9.38 -12.21
CA HIS A 6 7.35 9.33 -13.29
C HIS A 6 6.32 8.23 -13.01
N VAL A 7 6.77 7.06 -12.57
CA VAL A 7 5.87 5.94 -12.22
C VAL A 7 4.94 6.34 -11.07
N LEU A 8 5.50 6.93 -9.99
CA LEU A 8 4.67 7.37 -8.87
C LEU A 8 3.69 8.46 -9.30
N LEU A 9 4.12 9.44 -10.10
CA LEU A 9 3.23 10.49 -10.62
C LEU A 9 2.09 9.88 -11.45
N ALA A 10 2.38 8.93 -12.34
CA ALA A 10 1.36 8.23 -13.11
C ALA A 10 0.40 7.44 -12.23
N LEU A 11 0.90 6.77 -11.20
CA LEU A 11 0.07 6.05 -10.22
C LEU A 11 -0.90 6.99 -9.50
N THR A 12 -0.51 8.24 -9.20
CA THR A 12 -1.42 9.20 -8.57
C THR A 12 -2.59 9.65 -9.45
N GLU A 13 -2.60 9.33 -10.73
CA GLU A 13 -3.76 9.57 -11.62
C GLU A 13 -4.82 8.47 -11.50
N SER A 14 -4.48 7.29 -10.98
CA SER A 14 -5.44 6.21 -10.72
C SER A 14 -6.31 6.52 -9.50
N PRO A 15 -7.66 6.40 -9.61
CA PRO A 15 -8.56 6.61 -8.48
C PRO A 15 -8.28 5.66 -7.32
N THR A 16 -7.96 4.39 -7.60
CA THR A 16 -7.59 3.40 -6.59
C THR A 16 -6.35 3.82 -5.80
N MET A 17 -5.33 4.33 -6.49
CA MET A 17 -4.11 4.81 -5.82
C MET A 17 -4.39 6.05 -4.96
N VAL A 18 -5.22 6.97 -5.46
CA VAL A 18 -5.62 8.17 -4.70
C VAL A 18 -6.31 7.76 -3.40
N GLU A 19 -7.22 6.78 -3.45
CA GLU A 19 -7.89 6.24 -2.27
C GLU A 19 -6.90 5.63 -1.27
N ILE A 20 -5.98 4.78 -1.73
CA ILE A 20 -4.94 4.18 -0.88
C ILE A 20 -4.09 5.25 -0.19
N LEU A 21 -3.60 6.23 -0.95
CA LEU A 21 -2.75 7.30 -0.43
C LEU A 21 -3.49 8.19 0.59
N GLN A 22 -4.75 8.54 0.31
CA GLN A 22 -5.58 9.31 1.23
C GLN A 22 -5.89 8.56 2.52
N ALA A 23 -6.23 7.27 2.42
CA ALA A 23 -6.45 6.41 3.58
C ALA A 23 -5.19 6.28 4.46
N CYS A 24 -4.01 6.36 3.85
CA CYS A 24 -2.74 6.40 4.56
C CYS A 24 -2.30 7.81 5.02
N GLY A 25 -3.17 8.82 4.92
CA GLY A 25 -2.92 10.18 5.41
C GLY A 25 -2.07 11.07 4.48
N VAL A 26 -1.89 10.67 3.22
CA VAL A 26 -1.08 11.43 2.24
C VAL A 26 -1.93 12.49 1.54
N ASN A 27 -1.42 13.71 1.46
CA ASN A 27 -1.99 14.76 0.62
C ASN A 27 -1.54 14.57 -0.83
N VAL A 28 -2.40 13.94 -1.64
CA VAL A 28 -2.10 13.60 -3.04
C VAL A 28 -1.82 14.83 -3.90
N GLN A 29 -2.50 15.95 -3.65
CA GLN A 29 -2.29 17.18 -4.42
C GLN A 29 -0.89 17.75 -4.17
N LYS A 30 -0.46 17.79 -2.91
CA LYS A 30 0.89 18.21 -2.54
C LYS A 30 1.92 17.28 -3.16
N LEU A 31 1.72 15.98 -3.06
CA LEU A 31 2.60 14.98 -3.66
C LEU A 31 2.77 15.18 -5.18
N LYS A 32 1.66 15.42 -5.89
CA LYS A 32 1.68 15.70 -7.34
C LYS A 32 2.50 16.94 -7.68
N VAL A 33 2.37 18.03 -6.90
CA VAL A 33 3.12 19.26 -7.12
C VAL A 33 4.60 19.01 -6.88
N ASP A 34 4.96 18.41 -5.75
CA ASP A 34 6.35 18.14 -5.39
C ASP A 34 7.07 17.26 -6.44
N LEU A 35 6.38 16.19 -6.91
CA LEU A 35 6.90 15.32 -7.97
C LEU A 35 7.06 16.05 -9.31
N LYS A 36 6.08 16.85 -9.71
CA LYS A 36 6.16 17.65 -10.96
C LYS A 36 7.31 18.64 -10.91
N ASP A 37 7.51 19.33 -9.79
CA ASP A 37 8.58 20.30 -9.62
C ASP A 37 9.96 19.61 -9.61
N TYR A 38 10.05 18.44 -8.97
CA TYR A 38 11.27 17.64 -9.01
C TYR A 38 11.61 17.17 -10.43
N LEU A 39 10.64 16.65 -11.15
CA LEU A 39 10.83 16.17 -12.53
C LEU A 39 11.22 17.32 -13.47
N LYS A 40 10.60 18.49 -13.35
CA LYS A 40 10.99 19.68 -14.14
C LYS A 40 12.44 20.09 -13.93
N LYS A 41 12.96 19.93 -12.72
CA LYS A 41 14.33 20.35 -12.37
C LYS A 41 15.37 19.29 -12.71
N ASN A 42 15.05 18.01 -12.58
CA ASN A 42 16.03 16.92 -12.60
C ASN A 42 15.87 15.96 -13.79
N ALA A 43 14.69 15.88 -14.40
CA ALA A 43 14.49 15.04 -15.57
C ALA A 43 14.83 15.82 -16.86
N PRO A 44 15.66 15.26 -17.75
CA PRO A 44 15.89 15.88 -19.05
C PRO A 44 14.60 15.84 -19.85
N THR A 45 14.14 17.03 -20.26
CA THR A 45 12.98 17.17 -21.16
C THR A 45 13.43 17.03 -22.60
N ILE A 46 12.68 16.27 -23.37
CA ILE A 46 12.88 16.19 -24.81
C ILE A 46 12.36 17.48 -25.44
N THR A 47 13.16 18.11 -26.29
CA THR A 47 12.74 19.28 -27.07
C THR A 47 11.90 18.83 -28.27
N ASP A 48 11.03 19.73 -28.78
CA ASP A 48 10.22 19.45 -29.96
C ASP A 48 11.06 19.08 -31.19
N GLU A 49 12.27 19.62 -31.31
CA GLU A 49 13.22 19.29 -32.38
C GLU A 49 13.74 17.85 -32.27
N GLN A 50 14.08 17.43 -31.06
CA GLN A 50 14.48 16.04 -30.78
C GLN A 50 13.32 15.08 -31.02
N LEU A 51 12.11 15.44 -30.60
CA LEU A 51 10.92 14.64 -30.81
C LEU A 51 10.64 14.42 -32.31
N LYS A 52 10.79 15.46 -33.14
CA LYS A 52 10.68 15.36 -34.60
C LYS A 52 11.74 14.44 -35.22
N SER A 53 12.97 14.42 -34.67
CA SER A 53 14.04 13.54 -35.16
C SER A 53 13.76 12.06 -34.89
N TYR A 54 12.95 11.73 -33.88
CA TYR A 54 12.49 10.37 -33.57
C TYR A 54 11.22 9.95 -34.32
N GLY A 55 10.73 10.77 -35.26
CA GLY A 55 9.54 10.47 -36.05
C GLY A 55 8.22 10.88 -35.40
N GLY A 56 8.27 11.76 -34.40
CA GLY A 56 7.10 12.25 -33.68
C GLY A 56 6.79 11.49 -32.39
N PHE A 57 5.76 11.94 -31.70
CA PHE A 57 5.37 11.41 -30.37
C PHE A 57 4.95 9.93 -30.42
N GLU A 58 4.35 9.49 -31.53
CA GLU A 58 3.89 8.11 -31.72
C GLU A 58 5.03 7.09 -31.90
N SER A 59 6.16 7.54 -32.43
CA SER A 59 7.34 6.70 -32.66
C SER A 59 8.34 6.72 -31.50
N TRP A 60 8.17 7.66 -30.57
CA TRP A 60 9.06 7.79 -29.44
C TRP A 60 8.68 6.83 -28.31
N ASN A 61 9.60 5.92 -27.98
CA ASN A 61 9.40 4.95 -26.92
C ASN A 61 10.43 5.21 -25.80
N PRO A 62 10.01 5.78 -24.66
CA PRO A 62 10.91 6.08 -23.55
C PRO A 62 11.41 4.80 -22.87
N GLU A 63 12.71 4.72 -22.65
CA GLU A 63 13.33 3.60 -21.93
C GLU A 63 13.11 3.72 -20.42
N PHE A 64 12.83 2.59 -19.78
CA PHE A 64 12.77 2.50 -18.32
C PHE A 64 14.17 2.47 -17.71
N THR A 65 14.36 3.17 -16.62
CA THR A 65 15.59 3.06 -15.81
C THR A 65 15.70 1.66 -15.17
N LEU A 66 16.92 1.28 -14.79
CA LEU A 66 17.15 0.02 -14.08
C LEU A 66 16.33 -0.08 -12.79
N ALA A 67 16.13 1.03 -12.09
CA ALA A 67 15.29 1.09 -10.89
C ALA A 67 13.81 0.74 -11.20
N CYS A 68 13.28 1.19 -12.34
CA CYS A 68 11.93 0.81 -12.77
C CYS A 68 11.83 -0.69 -13.10
N HIS A 69 12.85 -1.26 -13.72
CA HIS A 69 12.89 -2.71 -13.97
C HIS A 69 12.90 -3.50 -12.66
N ARG A 70 13.73 -3.09 -11.68
CA ARG A 70 13.75 -3.72 -10.34
C ARG A 70 12.41 -3.59 -9.64
N LEU A 71 11.76 -2.43 -9.71
CA LEU A 71 10.41 -2.21 -9.17
C LEU A 71 9.42 -3.24 -9.72
N ILE A 72 9.34 -3.37 -11.05
CA ILE A 72 8.41 -4.29 -11.71
C ILE A 72 8.71 -5.75 -11.35
N GLN A 73 9.99 -6.15 -11.38
CA GLN A 73 10.40 -7.50 -11.00
C GLN A 73 10.02 -7.82 -9.55
N ARG A 74 10.25 -6.89 -8.64
CA ARG A 74 9.92 -7.06 -7.21
C ARG A 74 8.43 -7.17 -6.98
N ALA A 75 7.63 -6.31 -7.64
CA ALA A 75 6.18 -6.39 -7.59
C ALA A 75 5.68 -7.74 -8.14
N ALA A 76 6.24 -8.23 -9.24
CA ALA A 76 5.88 -9.53 -9.81
C ALA A 76 6.19 -10.70 -8.86
N ILE A 77 7.36 -10.70 -8.22
CA ILE A 77 7.75 -11.72 -7.24
C ILE A 77 6.81 -11.68 -6.03
N GLN A 78 6.50 -10.50 -5.51
CA GLN A 78 5.60 -10.32 -4.38
C GLN A 78 4.18 -10.84 -4.68
N VAL A 79 3.64 -10.50 -5.83
CA VAL A 79 2.31 -10.95 -6.28
C VAL A 79 2.28 -12.47 -6.42
N LYS A 80 3.31 -13.05 -7.05
CA LYS A 80 3.42 -14.50 -7.22
C LYS A 80 3.53 -15.24 -5.87
N SER A 81 4.32 -14.71 -4.94
CA SER A 81 4.45 -15.30 -3.59
C SER A 81 3.17 -15.21 -2.77
N SER A 82 2.32 -14.22 -3.05
CA SER A 82 1.00 -14.06 -2.41
C SER A 82 -0.12 -14.90 -3.07
N GLY A 83 0.21 -15.75 -4.06
CA GLY A 83 -0.77 -16.54 -4.79
C GLY A 83 -1.68 -15.75 -5.73
N ARG A 84 -1.34 -14.50 -6.01
CA ARG A 84 -2.06 -13.63 -6.95
C ARG A 84 -1.42 -13.70 -8.33
N ASN A 85 -2.19 -13.39 -9.38
CA ASN A 85 -1.73 -13.47 -10.77
C ASN A 85 -1.60 -12.11 -11.47
N GLN A 86 -1.96 -11.01 -10.79
CA GLN A 86 -1.94 -9.68 -11.37
C GLN A 86 -1.25 -8.68 -10.45
N ILE A 87 -0.39 -7.85 -11.04
CA ILE A 87 0.22 -6.71 -10.36
C ILE A 87 -0.83 -5.59 -10.34
N ASN A 88 -1.18 -5.12 -9.16
CA ASN A 88 -2.05 -3.98 -8.95
C ASN A 88 -1.25 -2.76 -8.46
N GLU A 89 -1.89 -1.60 -8.40
CA GLU A 89 -1.27 -0.35 -7.96
C GLU A 89 -0.69 -0.46 -6.54
N GLY A 90 -1.41 -1.12 -5.64
CA GLY A 90 -0.95 -1.33 -4.26
C GLY A 90 0.34 -2.15 -4.18
N SER A 91 0.48 -3.20 -5.01
CA SER A 91 1.71 -4.00 -5.05
C SER A 91 2.89 -3.22 -5.64
N LEU A 92 2.64 -2.32 -6.60
CA LEU A 92 3.66 -1.41 -7.12
C LEU A 92 4.09 -0.40 -6.05
N LEU A 93 3.14 0.17 -5.30
CA LEU A 93 3.45 1.10 -4.22
C LEU A 93 4.29 0.44 -3.12
N VAL A 94 3.94 -0.77 -2.69
CA VAL A 94 4.74 -1.52 -1.71
C VAL A 94 6.14 -1.82 -2.25
N ALA A 95 6.25 -2.23 -3.52
CA ALA A 95 7.54 -2.51 -4.14
C ALA A 95 8.41 -1.25 -4.29
N LEU A 96 7.80 -0.06 -4.45
CA LEU A 96 8.50 1.22 -4.55
C LEU A 96 9.32 1.53 -3.29
N PHE A 97 8.82 1.22 -2.10
CA PHE A 97 9.53 1.48 -0.84
C PHE A 97 10.84 0.72 -0.68
N TYR A 98 11.11 -0.29 -1.50
CA TYR A 98 12.41 -0.96 -1.49
C TYR A 98 13.51 -0.17 -2.20
N GLU A 99 13.17 0.81 -3.03
CA GLU A 99 14.11 1.71 -3.70
C GLU A 99 14.31 2.97 -2.84
N GLN A 100 14.90 2.80 -1.65
CA GLN A 100 15.00 3.82 -0.60
C GLN A 100 15.75 5.08 -1.03
N ASP A 101 16.68 4.95 -1.99
CA ASP A 101 17.47 6.06 -2.50
C ASP A 101 16.71 6.93 -3.53
N SER A 102 15.45 6.58 -3.86
CA SER A 102 14.66 7.34 -4.83
C SER A 102 13.99 8.56 -4.20
N HIS A 103 13.89 9.63 -4.99
CA HIS A 103 13.14 10.82 -4.57
C HIS A 103 11.63 10.52 -4.42
N ALA A 104 11.11 9.51 -5.12
CA ALA A 104 9.73 9.07 -4.99
C ALA A 104 9.44 8.60 -3.55
N VAL A 105 10.29 7.74 -2.98
CA VAL A 105 10.17 7.28 -1.58
C VAL A 105 10.39 8.42 -0.60
N TYR A 106 11.36 9.29 -0.88
CA TYR A 106 11.59 10.49 -0.05
C TYR A 106 10.33 11.38 0.01
N ALA A 107 9.67 11.67 -1.12
CA ALA A 107 8.47 12.49 -1.16
C ALA A 107 7.29 11.87 -0.38
N LEU A 108 7.13 10.55 -0.42
CA LEU A 108 6.15 9.81 0.38
C LEU A 108 6.47 9.88 1.88
N SER A 109 7.74 9.66 2.24
CA SER A 109 8.21 9.70 3.63
C SER A 109 8.09 11.11 4.25
N GLN A 110 8.27 12.17 3.46
CA GLN A 110 8.06 13.56 3.90
C GLN A 110 6.61 13.84 4.30
N GLN A 111 5.66 13.06 3.80
CA GLN A 111 4.25 13.12 4.20
C GLN A 111 3.91 12.07 5.28
N GLY A 112 4.93 11.45 5.87
CA GLY A 112 4.76 10.49 6.96
C GLY A 112 4.25 9.11 6.52
N LEU A 113 4.26 8.80 5.21
CA LEU A 113 3.88 7.48 4.72
C LEU A 113 5.04 6.50 4.86
N SER A 114 4.79 5.38 5.50
CA SER A 114 5.70 4.24 5.60
C SER A 114 5.20 3.04 4.78
N GLN A 115 6.12 2.13 4.46
CA GLN A 115 5.76 0.86 3.83
C GLN A 115 4.75 0.07 4.67
N PHE A 116 4.91 0.12 6.00
CA PHE A 116 4.02 -0.57 6.94
C PHE A 116 2.58 -0.07 6.83
N ASP A 117 2.37 1.25 6.75
CA ASP A 117 1.04 1.85 6.62
C ASP A 117 0.33 1.33 5.38
N VAL A 118 1.04 1.28 4.24
CA VAL A 118 0.50 0.77 2.97
C VAL A 118 0.15 -0.71 3.07
N VAL A 119 1.05 -1.54 3.61
CA VAL A 119 0.80 -2.98 3.77
C VAL A 119 -0.37 -3.23 4.71
N ASN A 120 -0.47 -2.49 5.80
CA ASN A 120 -1.54 -2.60 6.78
C ASN A 120 -2.90 -2.25 6.13
N TYR A 121 -2.95 -1.15 5.39
CA TYR A 121 -4.16 -0.76 4.66
C TYR A 121 -4.57 -1.82 3.62
N LEU A 122 -3.64 -2.31 2.81
CA LEU A 122 -3.91 -3.29 1.76
C LEU A 122 -4.33 -4.67 2.30
N SER A 123 -3.88 -5.03 3.50
CA SER A 123 -4.15 -6.34 4.11
C SER A 123 -5.37 -6.33 5.01
N HIS A 124 -5.60 -5.24 5.73
CA HIS A 124 -6.61 -5.15 6.79
C HIS A 124 -7.62 -4.04 6.58
N GLY A 125 -7.44 -3.16 5.59
CA GLY A 125 -8.30 -2.00 5.37
C GLY A 125 -8.16 -0.91 6.45
N ILE A 126 -7.11 -0.97 7.28
CA ILE A 126 -6.91 -0.03 8.39
C ILE A 126 -6.32 1.27 7.83
N ALA A 127 -7.12 2.34 7.87
CA ALA A 127 -6.68 3.68 7.51
C ALA A 127 -5.80 4.28 8.61
N LYS A 128 -4.88 5.19 8.24
CA LYS A 128 -4.06 5.92 9.18
C LYS A 128 -4.79 7.21 9.58
N ASP A 129 -5.23 7.31 10.84
CA ASP A 129 -5.76 8.55 11.37
C ASP A 129 -4.66 9.59 11.57
N GLN A 130 -4.99 10.86 11.34
CA GLN A 130 -4.07 11.99 11.49
C GLN A 130 -3.58 12.19 12.93
N ASP A 131 -4.21 11.55 13.91
CA ASP A 131 -3.86 11.63 15.32
C ASP A 131 -3.09 10.41 15.86
N GLY A 132 -2.59 9.55 14.98
CA GLY A 132 -1.74 8.42 15.38
C GLY A 132 -2.47 7.27 16.10
N VAL A 133 -3.79 7.29 16.16
CA VAL A 133 -4.62 6.19 16.67
C VAL A 133 -5.11 5.37 15.49
N GLN A 134 -4.73 4.11 15.43
CA GLN A 134 -5.23 3.18 14.43
C GLN A 134 -6.72 2.92 14.69
N GLN A 135 -7.62 3.52 13.88
CA GLN A 135 -9.01 3.08 13.84
C GLN A 135 -9.15 1.94 12.83
N GLU A 136 -9.63 0.83 13.30
CA GLU A 136 -10.13 -0.23 12.43
C GLU A 136 -11.32 0.34 11.65
N SER A 137 -11.11 0.63 10.35
CA SER A 137 -12.24 0.97 9.50
C SER A 137 -13.05 -0.31 9.27
N THR A 138 -14.11 -0.41 10.05
CA THR A 138 -15.17 -1.38 9.89
C THR A 138 -15.83 -1.21 8.54
N ALA A 139 -15.74 -2.22 7.70
CA ALA A 139 -16.89 -2.77 6.97
C ALA A 139 -16.47 -3.78 5.90
N ILE A 140 -15.94 -4.90 6.31
CA ILE A 140 -16.34 -6.10 5.59
C ILE A 140 -17.47 -6.67 6.43
N GLN A 141 -18.70 -6.54 5.96
CA GLN A 141 -19.82 -7.28 6.51
C GLN A 141 -19.47 -8.76 6.42
N ARG A 142 -19.06 -9.33 7.54
CA ARG A 142 -18.93 -10.77 7.69
C ARG A 142 -20.33 -11.28 7.95
N THR A 143 -20.88 -11.99 6.99
CA THR A 143 -22.09 -12.78 7.21
C THR A 143 -21.66 -14.16 7.70
N ASP A 144 -22.36 -14.69 8.70
CA ASP A 144 -22.19 -16.08 9.13
C ASP A 144 -22.61 -17.03 8.01
N VAL A 145 -22.29 -18.29 8.17
CA VAL A 145 -22.67 -19.38 7.26
C VAL A 145 -24.21 -19.49 7.09
N ASP A 146 -25.00 -18.86 7.98
CA ASP A 146 -26.47 -18.82 7.97
C ASP A 146 -27.08 -17.46 7.55
N GLY A 147 -26.25 -16.47 7.09
CA GLY A 147 -26.74 -15.24 6.46
C GLY A 147 -27.38 -14.19 7.38
N GLY A 148 -27.16 -14.26 8.70
CA GLY A 148 -27.63 -13.26 9.67
C GLY A 148 -26.59 -12.18 9.98
N PRO A 149 -27.00 -10.93 10.31
CA PRO A 149 -26.06 -9.90 10.74
C PRO A 149 -25.53 -10.24 12.14
N ILE A 150 -24.19 -10.30 12.30
CA ILE A 150 -23.55 -10.49 13.60
C ILE A 150 -23.70 -9.19 14.41
N ASP A 151 -24.34 -9.24 15.56
CA ASP A 151 -24.42 -8.15 16.53
C ASP A 151 -23.07 -8.02 17.27
N ASP A 152 -22.19 -7.19 16.74
CA ASP A 152 -20.78 -7.03 17.14
C ASP A 152 -20.60 -6.01 18.27
N SER A 153 -21.66 -5.65 18.97
CA SER A 153 -21.64 -4.49 19.85
C SER A 153 -21.03 -4.69 21.25
N LYS A 154 -20.48 -5.89 21.62
CA LYS A 154 -20.02 -6.09 23.01
C LYS A 154 -18.90 -7.10 23.30
N LYS A 155 -18.28 -7.76 22.34
CA LYS A 155 -17.19 -8.71 22.65
C LYS A 155 -15.92 -8.41 21.87
N SER A 156 -14.79 -8.32 22.56
CA SER A 156 -13.50 -8.18 21.91
C SER A 156 -13.20 -9.43 21.04
N PRO A 157 -12.41 -9.30 19.95
CA PRO A 157 -12.01 -10.46 19.15
C PRO A 157 -11.36 -11.57 19.98
N LEU A 158 -10.64 -11.22 21.05
CA LEU A 158 -10.05 -12.16 21.99
C LEU A 158 -11.12 -12.94 22.77
N GLU A 159 -12.20 -12.28 23.19
CA GLU A 159 -13.31 -12.95 23.88
C GLU A 159 -14.16 -13.85 22.97
N SER A 160 -14.20 -13.49 21.66
CA SER A 160 -14.96 -14.26 20.67
C SER A 160 -14.22 -15.52 20.20
N PHE A 161 -12.89 -15.44 20.05
CA PHE A 161 -12.08 -16.50 19.44
C PHE A 161 -11.08 -17.18 20.40
N CYS A 162 -10.84 -16.60 21.59
CA CYS A 162 -9.90 -17.12 22.57
C CYS A 162 -10.64 -17.51 23.86
N THR A 163 -10.20 -18.60 24.47
CA THR A 163 -10.69 -19.01 25.78
C THR A 163 -9.73 -18.53 26.87
N ASN A 164 -10.20 -17.75 27.83
CA ASN A 164 -9.39 -17.37 28.99
C ASN A 164 -9.20 -18.57 29.92
N LEU A 165 -8.03 -19.21 29.82
CA LEU A 165 -7.70 -20.41 30.61
C LEU A 165 -7.63 -20.11 32.11
N ASN A 166 -7.27 -18.88 32.52
CA ASN A 166 -7.22 -18.51 33.93
C ASN A 166 -8.63 -18.45 34.54
N GLU A 167 -9.60 -17.96 33.80
CA GLU A 167 -11.02 -17.98 34.27
C GLU A 167 -11.60 -19.36 34.30
N LYS A 168 -11.29 -20.19 33.29
CA LYS A 168 -11.66 -21.62 33.29
C LYS A 168 -11.05 -22.37 34.46
N ALA A 169 -9.79 -22.10 34.81
CA ALA A 169 -9.13 -22.71 35.96
C ALA A 169 -9.77 -22.29 37.29
N LYS A 170 -10.08 -21.00 37.45
CA LYS A 170 -10.80 -20.48 38.65
C LYS A 170 -12.21 -21.05 38.79
N ALA A 171 -12.86 -21.33 37.67
CA ALA A 171 -14.18 -21.96 37.62
C ALA A 171 -14.15 -23.49 37.78
N GLY A 172 -12.98 -24.09 38.04
CA GLY A 172 -12.82 -25.56 38.19
C GLY A 172 -13.06 -26.37 36.90
N ARG A 173 -13.02 -25.75 35.74
CA ARG A 173 -13.29 -26.36 34.44
C ARG A 173 -12.02 -26.76 33.64
N VAL A 174 -10.90 -26.83 34.33
CA VAL A 174 -9.62 -27.30 33.77
C VAL A 174 -9.25 -28.54 34.55
N ASP A 175 -8.99 -29.63 33.79
CA ASP A 175 -8.57 -30.89 34.39
C ASP A 175 -7.24 -30.73 35.16
N PRO A 176 -7.11 -31.28 36.36
CA PRO A 176 -5.87 -31.17 37.13
C PRO A 176 -4.75 -31.90 36.39
N LEU A 177 -3.58 -31.25 36.30
CA LEU A 177 -2.37 -31.78 35.70
C LEU A 177 -1.88 -32.93 36.59
N ILE A 178 -2.10 -34.17 36.15
CA ILE A 178 -1.59 -35.37 36.83
C ILE A 178 -0.33 -35.83 36.10
N GLY A 179 0.80 -35.73 36.77
CA GLY A 179 1.98 -36.50 36.35
C GLY A 179 3.17 -35.75 35.72
N ARG A 180 3.28 -34.44 35.85
CA ARG A 180 4.56 -33.74 35.57
C ARG A 180 4.74 -32.49 36.42
#